data_f1a844501b9eee063d1811842f5cb603
#
_entry.id   f1a844501b9eee063d1811842f5cb603
#
_cell.length_a   1.000
_cell.length_b   1.000
_cell.length_c   1.000
_cell.angle_alpha   90.00
_cell.angle_beta   90.00
_cell.angle_gamma   90.00
#
_symmetry.space_group_name_H-M   'P 1'
#
loop_
_entity.id
_entity.type
_entity.pdbx_description
1 polymer ?
#
loop_
_entity_poly.entity_id
_entity_poly.type
_entity_poly.pdbx_seq_one_letter_code
_entity_poly.pdbx_strand_id
1 'polypeptide(L)'
;MAKKKKCVILYRTHIWPFKQSLKGMDLQAILIELHRGVNEYNERKDRKFDYELCILFNGAGNVNILNRDSYNCDYHSFTHQDIRAAGFLTNDCEEFKAIFSKVDLHKRAERFLKGKPFWFSGEYGILDYYLKRDECAYYWNVEYDCWPVGNFSEYLRCFDNKTEDLLTSRYQRKGLPGDWHPWYDIIAGFEPEHRYGCYFPFFRLSNKAVKTLVRGYLDERVVGYCEGLVPTYLNHKGLSCANFSRYYKQYSKRCTMRHNHHGNIVHVG
;
A
#
# COMPACT_ATOMS: atom_id res chain seq x y z
N MET A 1 32.40 -1.45 -4.99
CA MET A 1 31.22 -0.60 -4.65
C MET A 1 30.33 -1.37 -3.70
N ALA A 2 29.81 -0.75 -2.64
CA ALA A 2 28.84 -1.40 -1.76
C ALA A 2 27.55 -1.72 -2.55
N LYS A 3 26.99 -2.93 -2.31
CA LYS A 3 25.72 -3.34 -2.93
C LYS A 3 24.61 -2.37 -2.48
N LYS A 4 23.89 -1.78 -3.42
CA LYS A 4 22.77 -0.89 -3.11
C LYS A 4 21.63 -1.67 -2.49
N LYS A 5 20.85 -0.98 -1.64
CA LYS A 5 19.68 -1.62 -1.02
C LYS A 5 18.56 -1.74 -2.04
N LYS A 6 17.94 -2.90 -2.09
CA LYS A 6 16.79 -3.20 -2.94
C LYS A 6 15.53 -2.51 -2.40
N CYS A 7 14.74 -1.95 -3.29
CA CYS A 7 13.37 -1.48 -3.03
C CYS A 7 12.42 -2.10 -4.05
N VAL A 8 11.18 -2.33 -3.67
CA VAL A 8 10.18 -2.86 -4.60
C VAL A 8 8.99 -1.92 -4.72
N ILE A 9 8.50 -1.76 -5.94
CA ILE A 9 7.24 -1.10 -6.25
C ILE A 9 6.24 -2.19 -6.60
N LEU A 10 5.23 -2.36 -5.76
CA LEU A 10 4.17 -3.34 -5.90
C LEU A 10 2.96 -2.68 -6.56
N TYR A 11 2.79 -2.90 -7.86
CA TYR A 11 1.61 -2.46 -8.59
C TYR A 11 0.46 -3.42 -8.32
N ARG A 12 -0.40 -3.05 -7.37
CA ARG A 12 -1.48 -3.90 -6.86
C ARG A 12 -2.70 -3.86 -7.75
N THR A 13 -3.11 -5.01 -8.25
CA THR A 13 -4.30 -5.15 -9.09
C THR A 13 -5.08 -6.44 -8.78
N HIS A 14 -6.38 -6.40 -8.95
CA HIS A 14 -7.28 -7.55 -8.98
C HIS A 14 -7.92 -7.70 -10.36
N ILE A 15 -7.60 -6.78 -11.26
CA ILE A 15 -8.09 -6.73 -12.62
C ILE A 15 -6.90 -7.04 -13.51
N TRP A 16 -7.15 -7.90 -14.48
CA TRP A 16 -6.14 -8.23 -15.46
C TRP A 16 -5.80 -6.98 -16.28
N PRO A 17 -4.57 -6.47 -16.25
CA PRO A 17 -4.24 -5.16 -16.82
C PRO A 17 -4.51 -5.05 -18.32
N PHE A 18 -4.63 -6.19 -19.01
CA PHE A 18 -4.61 -6.23 -20.47
C PHE A 18 -5.98 -6.30 -21.13
N LYS A 19 -7.08 -6.38 -20.38
CA LYS A 19 -8.41 -6.60 -20.97
C LYS A 19 -9.43 -5.49 -20.78
N GLN A 20 -9.19 -4.50 -19.91
CA GLN A 20 -10.22 -3.49 -19.64
C GLN A 20 -9.62 -2.11 -19.35
N SER A 21 -10.09 -1.11 -20.07
CA SER A 21 -10.02 0.27 -19.62
C SER A 21 -11.05 0.46 -18.50
N LEU A 22 -10.62 0.66 -17.25
CA LEU A 22 -11.50 1.06 -16.17
C LEU A 22 -11.79 2.56 -16.31
N LYS A 23 -13.03 2.91 -16.66
CA LYS A 23 -13.50 4.30 -16.72
C LYS A 23 -12.55 5.23 -17.50
N GLY A 24 -12.05 4.78 -18.64
CA GLY A 24 -11.17 5.58 -19.50
C GLY A 24 -9.69 5.58 -19.11
N MET A 25 -9.29 4.77 -18.14
CA MET A 25 -7.87 4.59 -17.78
C MET A 25 -7.28 3.36 -18.47
N ASP A 26 -6.16 3.55 -19.13
CA ASP A 26 -5.35 2.48 -19.69
C ASP A 26 -4.38 1.94 -18.63
N LEU A 27 -4.75 0.81 -18.03
CA LEU A 27 -3.92 0.14 -17.00
C LEU A 27 -2.56 -0.28 -17.53
N GLN A 28 -2.48 -0.60 -18.82
CA GLN A 28 -1.24 -0.94 -19.50
C GLN A 28 -0.33 0.28 -19.59
N ALA A 29 -0.87 1.43 -19.97
CA ALA A 29 -0.11 2.68 -20.02
C ALA A 29 0.43 3.06 -18.64
N ILE A 30 -0.34 2.87 -17.57
CA ILE A 30 0.14 3.11 -16.20
C ILE A 30 1.34 2.22 -15.88
N LEU A 31 1.25 0.93 -16.17
CA LEU A 31 2.34 -0.02 -15.91
C LEU A 31 3.60 0.33 -16.71
N ILE A 32 3.45 0.71 -17.98
CA ILE A 32 4.56 1.17 -18.84
C ILE A 32 5.25 2.39 -18.25
N GLU A 33 4.48 3.38 -17.78
CA GLU A 33 5.04 4.60 -17.19
C GLU A 33 5.77 4.32 -15.87
N LEU A 34 5.24 3.44 -15.03
CA LEU A 34 5.92 3.00 -13.81
C LEU A 34 7.23 2.29 -14.15
N HIS A 35 7.20 1.36 -15.10
CA HIS A 35 8.39 0.62 -15.53
C HIS A 35 9.46 1.53 -16.13
N ARG A 36 9.05 2.47 -17.00
CA ARG A 36 9.95 3.48 -17.56
C ARG A 36 10.63 4.30 -16.46
N GLY A 37 9.86 4.82 -15.50
CA GLY A 37 10.38 5.62 -14.40
C GLY A 37 11.33 4.84 -13.48
N VAL A 38 11.07 3.56 -13.25
CA VAL A 38 11.97 2.66 -12.49
C VAL A 38 13.28 2.47 -13.23
N ASN A 39 13.25 2.20 -14.54
CA ASN A 39 14.46 2.01 -15.34
C ASN A 39 15.30 3.29 -15.40
N GLU A 40 14.67 4.44 -15.69
CA GLU A 40 15.35 5.75 -15.68
C GLU A 40 16.01 6.05 -14.31
N TYR A 41 15.33 5.70 -13.20
CA TYR A 41 15.92 5.86 -11.88
C TYR A 41 17.13 4.94 -11.71
N ASN A 42 17.02 3.67 -12.09
CA ASN A 42 18.08 2.67 -11.94
C ASN A 42 19.33 2.93 -12.83
N GLU A 43 19.18 3.66 -13.92
CA GLU A 43 20.29 4.09 -14.78
C GLU A 43 21.12 5.23 -14.16
N ARG A 44 20.60 5.91 -13.16
CA ARG A 44 21.28 7.04 -12.51
C ARG A 44 22.53 6.58 -11.73
N LYS A 45 23.62 7.27 -11.90
CA LYS A 45 24.89 7.01 -11.16
C LYS A 45 24.75 7.38 -9.67
N ASP A 46 23.97 8.41 -9.34
CA ASP A 46 23.75 8.95 -8.00
C ASP A 46 22.58 8.29 -7.24
N ARG A 47 21.94 7.26 -7.80
CA ARG A 47 20.84 6.56 -7.16
C ARG A 47 21.25 5.91 -5.84
N LYS A 48 20.38 5.92 -4.84
CA LYS A 48 20.62 5.31 -3.52
C LYS A 48 20.12 3.88 -3.41
N PHE A 49 19.11 3.54 -4.20
CA PHE A 49 18.44 2.25 -4.18
C PHE A 49 18.51 1.59 -5.56
N ASP A 50 18.25 0.29 -5.60
CA ASP A 50 17.92 -0.44 -6.80
C ASP A 50 16.44 -0.80 -6.71
N TYR A 51 15.61 -0.19 -7.58
CA TYR A 51 14.17 -0.42 -7.60
C TYR A 51 13.80 -1.57 -8.53
N GLU A 52 12.88 -2.40 -8.08
CA GLU A 52 12.21 -3.40 -8.91
C GLU A 52 10.72 -3.08 -8.99
N LEU A 53 10.11 -3.30 -10.15
CA LEU A 53 8.67 -3.26 -10.33
C LEU A 53 8.12 -4.68 -10.32
N CYS A 54 7.11 -4.93 -9.48
CA CYS A 54 6.44 -6.21 -9.40
C CYS A 54 4.93 -6.01 -9.48
N ILE A 55 4.26 -6.78 -10.32
CA ILE A 55 2.79 -6.82 -10.36
C ILE A 55 2.31 -7.68 -9.20
N LEU A 56 1.60 -7.08 -8.28
CA LEU A 56 0.99 -7.73 -7.13
C LEU A 56 -0.47 -8.06 -7.45
N PHE A 57 -0.73 -9.30 -7.84
CA PHE A 57 -2.06 -9.73 -8.31
C PHE A 57 -2.86 -10.43 -7.21
N ASN A 58 -4.04 -9.87 -6.93
CA ASN A 58 -5.01 -10.49 -6.04
C ASN A 58 -5.95 -11.41 -6.82
N GLY A 59 -5.66 -12.69 -6.83
CA GLY A 59 -6.50 -13.70 -7.46
C GLY A 59 -5.75 -14.99 -7.78
N ALA A 60 -6.50 -16.09 -7.90
CA ALA A 60 -6.02 -17.35 -8.47
C ALA A 60 -5.99 -17.19 -10.00
N GLY A 61 -4.96 -16.61 -10.54
CA GLY A 61 -4.79 -16.47 -12.00
C GLY A 61 -3.64 -17.30 -12.52
N ASN A 62 -3.86 -17.94 -13.67
CA ASN A 62 -2.78 -18.59 -14.38
C ASN A 62 -1.85 -17.52 -14.96
N VAL A 63 -0.75 -17.29 -14.28
CA VAL A 63 0.27 -16.28 -14.58
C VAL A 63 0.85 -16.42 -16.01
N ASN A 64 0.66 -17.59 -16.63
CA ASN A 64 1.16 -17.88 -17.98
C ASN A 64 0.51 -17.05 -19.10
N ILE A 65 -0.52 -16.25 -18.78
CA ILE A 65 -1.20 -15.38 -19.76
C ILE A 65 -0.52 -13.99 -19.86
N LEU A 66 0.32 -13.63 -18.89
CA LEU A 66 1.18 -12.45 -19.03
C LEU A 66 2.29 -12.81 -20.01
N ASN A 67 2.33 -12.11 -21.11
CA ASN A 67 3.53 -12.06 -21.93
C ASN A 67 4.61 -11.36 -21.08
N ARG A 68 5.28 -12.13 -20.18
CA ARG A 68 6.34 -11.65 -19.28
C ARG A 68 7.39 -10.83 -20.05
N ASP A 69 7.60 -11.22 -21.32
CA ASP A 69 8.59 -10.61 -22.18
C ASP A 69 8.23 -9.17 -22.59
N SER A 70 6.93 -8.80 -22.54
CA SER A 70 6.49 -7.45 -22.96
C SER A 70 6.79 -6.37 -21.93
N TYR A 71 6.93 -6.70 -20.64
CA TYR A 71 7.06 -5.68 -19.58
C TYR A 71 8.31 -5.84 -18.72
N ASN A 72 9.04 -6.95 -18.83
CA ASN A 72 10.24 -7.25 -18.06
C ASN A 72 10.11 -6.89 -16.56
N CYS A 73 8.92 -7.15 -15.98
CA CYS A 73 8.64 -6.93 -14.57
C CYS A 73 8.28 -8.24 -13.88
N ASP A 74 8.63 -8.33 -12.60
CA ASP A 74 8.33 -9.49 -11.78
C ASP A 74 6.83 -9.57 -11.47
N TYR A 75 6.40 -10.71 -10.97
CA TYR A 75 5.01 -10.99 -10.67
C TYR A 75 4.88 -11.79 -9.37
N HIS A 76 3.91 -11.41 -8.56
CA HIS A 76 3.54 -12.09 -7.34
C HIS A 76 2.01 -12.21 -7.24
N SER A 77 1.49 -13.42 -7.17
CA SER A 77 0.06 -13.64 -6.92
C SER A 77 -0.18 -14.07 -5.49
N PHE A 78 -1.29 -13.64 -4.96
CA PHE A 78 -1.77 -14.08 -3.65
C PHE A 78 -3.29 -14.20 -3.66
N THR A 79 -3.80 -15.11 -2.87
CA THR A 79 -5.23 -15.36 -2.71
C THR A 79 -5.64 -15.17 -1.25
N HIS A 80 -6.94 -15.15 -1.01
CA HIS A 80 -7.49 -15.17 0.34
C HIS A 80 -7.03 -16.42 1.12
N GLN A 81 -6.89 -17.55 0.43
CA GLN A 81 -6.41 -18.80 1.03
C GLN A 81 -4.94 -18.70 1.44
N ASP A 82 -4.08 -18.04 0.63
CA ASP A 82 -2.68 -17.81 0.99
C ASP A 82 -2.55 -16.97 2.26
N ILE A 83 -3.33 -15.89 2.37
CA ILE A 83 -3.35 -15.00 3.53
C ILE A 83 -3.76 -15.76 4.80
N ARG A 84 -4.81 -16.59 4.71
CA ARG A 84 -5.25 -17.43 5.83
C ARG A 84 -4.23 -18.51 6.19
N ALA A 85 -3.63 -19.16 5.18
CA ALA A 85 -2.58 -20.16 5.39
C ALA A 85 -1.34 -19.57 6.07
N ALA A 86 -1.03 -18.30 5.81
CA ALA A 86 0.02 -17.55 6.51
C ALA A 86 -0.37 -17.14 7.96
N GLY A 87 -1.62 -17.39 8.39
CA GLY A 87 -2.09 -17.14 9.74
C GLY A 87 -2.75 -15.77 9.97
N PHE A 88 -2.90 -14.94 8.93
CA PHE A 88 -3.57 -13.64 9.05
C PHE A 88 -5.07 -13.79 9.26
N LEU A 89 -5.64 -12.95 10.13
CA LEU A 89 -7.08 -12.88 10.33
C LEU A 89 -7.74 -12.09 9.20
N THR A 90 -8.70 -12.71 8.56
CA THR A 90 -9.52 -12.04 7.53
C THR A 90 -10.91 -11.73 8.09
N ASN A 91 -11.52 -10.66 7.61
CA ASN A 91 -12.79 -10.13 8.14
C ASN A 91 -13.99 -11.11 8.05
N ASP A 92 -13.84 -12.23 7.36
CA ASP A 92 -14.83 -13.30 7.26
C ASP A 92 -14.58 -14.47 8.24
N CYS A 93 -13.42 -14.51 8.94
CA CYS A 93 -13.15 -15.56 9.93
C CYS A 93 -13.81 -15.27 11.29
N GLU A 94 -14.17 -16.31 12.02
CA GLU A 94 -14.89 -16.20 13.29
C GLU A 94 -14.09 -15.49 14.39
N GLU A 95 -12.77 -15.70 14.43
CA GLU A 95 -11.89 -15.02 15.39
C GLU A 95 -11.89 -13.50 15.16
N PHE A 96 -11.78 -13.07 13.90
CA PHE A 96 -11.88 -11.65 13.54
C PHE A 96 -13.22 -11.06 14.01
N LYS A 97 -14.33 -11.74 13.69
CA LYS A 97 -15.67 -11.32 14.09
C LYS A 97 -15.84 -11.23 15.61
N ALA A 98 -15.27 -12.20 16.34
CA ALA A 98 -15.30 -12.21 17.81
C ALA A 98 -14.55 -11.02 18.42
N ILE A 99 -13.41 -10.60 17.82
CA ILE A 99 -12.67 -9.41 18.28
C ILE A 99 -13.52 -8.16 18.00
N PHE A 100 -14.07 -8.04 16.78
CA PHE A 100 -14.87 -6.88 16.38
C PHE A 100 -16.22 -6.78 17.07
N SER A 101 -16.83 -7.88 17.52
CA SER A 101 -18.10 -7.85 18.26
C SER A 101 -18.02 -7.06 19.59
N LYS A 102 -16.80 -6.84 20.09
CA LYS A 102 -16.52 -6.05 21.31
C LYS A 102 -16.32 -4.56 21.02
N VAL A 103 -16.28 -4.15 19.74
CA VAL A 103 -16.08 -2.77 19.33
C VAL A 103 -17.43 -2.15 19.05
N ASP A 104 -17.74 -1.03 19.69
CA ASP A 104 -18.93 -0.24 19.36
C ASP A 104 -18.73 0.43 17.98
N LEU A 105 -19.26 -0.24 16.97
CA LEU A 105 -19.12 0.19 15.58
C LEU A 105 -20.32 1.05 15.18
N HIS A 106 -20.03 2.25 14.69
CA HIS A 106 -21.03 3.03 13.99
C HIS A 106 -21.64 2.21 12.82
N LYS A 107 -22.95 2.31 12.58
CA LYS A 107 -23.69 1.57 11.52
C LYS A 107 -23.00 1.58 10.13
N ARG A 108 -22.22 2.63 9.85
CA ARG A 108 -21.46 2.74 8.62
C ARG A 108 -20.26 1.77 8.59
N ALA A 109 -19.64 1.52 9.74
CA ALA A 109 -18.53 0.59 9.88
C ALA A 109 -18.95 -0.88 9.65
N GLU A 110 -20.17 -1.26 10.05
CA GLU A 110 -20.71 -2.61 9.81
C GLU A 110 -20.73 -2.99 8.32
N ARG A 111 -20.98 -2.02 7.42
CA ARG A 111 -20.97 -2.26 5.97
C ARG A 111 -19.57 -2.64 5.46
N PHE A 112 -18.53 -2.10 6.07
CA PHE A 112 -17.14 -2.38 5.69
C PHE A 112 -16.68 -3.76 6.14
N LEU A 113 -17.17 -4.23 7.29
CA LEU A 113 -16.91 -5.59 7.75
C LEU A 113 -17.47 -6.66 6.81
N LYS A 114 -18.51 -6.32 6.05
CA LYS A 114 -19.11 -7.18 5.02
C LYS A 114 -18.41 -7.06 3.65
N GLY A 115 -17.41 -6.18 3.52
CA GLY A 115 -16.65 -5.97 2.29
C GLY A 115 -15.72 -7.13 1.95
N LYS A 116 -15.19 -7.11 0.73
CA LYS A 116 -14.19 -8.10 0.30
C LYS A 116 -12.92 -7.97 1.16
N PRO A 117 -12.31 -9.08 1.64
CA PRO A 117 -11.16 -9.05 2.56
C PRO A 117 -10.01 -8.16 2.12
N PHE A 118 -9.65 -8.18 0.85
CA PHE A 118 -8.53 -7.39 0.33
C PHE A 118 -8.85 -5.91 0.12
N TRP A 119 -10.10 -5.53 0.13
CA TRP A 119 -10.47 -4.13 0.21
C TRP A 119 -10.35 -3.61 1.64
N PHE A 120 -10.63 -4.48 2.63
CA PHE A 120 -10.52 -4.19 4.05
C PHE A 120 -9.06 -4.13 4.51
N SER A 121 -8.22 -5.05 4.03
CA SER A 121 -6.81 -5.20 4.41
C SER A 121 -5.92 -5.10 3.16
N GLY A 122 -5.83 -3.89 2.63
CA GLY A 122 -5.11 -3.59 1.41
C GLY A 122 -3.61 -3.90 1.47
N GLU A 123 -3.03 -3.90 2.66
CA GLU A 123 -1.62 -4.21 2.93
C GLU A 123 -1.29 -5.70 2.88
N TYR A 124 -2.27 -6.61 3.00
CA TYR A 124 -1.99 -8.05 3.08
C TYR A 124 -1.20 -8.60 1.91
N GLY A 125 -1.39 -8.06 0.72
CA GLY A 125 -0.59 -8.46 -0.43
C GLY A 125 0.90 -8.13 -0.27
N ILE A 126 1.23 -7.00 0.37
CA ILE A 126 2.61 -6.62 0.69
C ILE A 126 3.20 -7.57 1.73
N LEU A 127 2.40 -7.91 2.76
CA LEU A 127 2.85 -8.82 3.82
C LEU A 127 3.07 -10.23 3.27
N ASP A 128 2.21 -10.73 2.38
CA ASP A 128 2.41 -11.99 1.69
C ASP A 128 3.65 -11.97 0.78
N TYR A 129 3.85 -10.89 0.04
CA TYR A 129 5.07 -10.69 -0.75
C TYR A 129 6.32 -10.75 0.14
N TYR A 130 6.32 -10.03 1.27
CA TYR A 130 7.43 -10.02 2.22
C TYR A 130 7.75 -11.40 2.78
N LEU A 131 6.73 -12.20 3.11
CA LEU A 131 6.93 -13.55 3.68
C LEU A 131 7.48 -14.56 2.66
N LYS A 132 7.29 -14.33 1.36
CA LYS A 132 7.63 -15.27 0.28
C LYS A 132 8.81 -14.84 -0.59
N ARG A 133 9.31 -13.61 -0.42
CA ARG A 133 10.35 -13.02 -1.28
C ARG A 133 11.50 -12.43 -0.45
N ASP A 134 12.56 -12.03 -1.14
CA ASP A 134 13.71 -11.36 -0.53
C ASP A 134 13.33 -10.05 0.16
N GLU A 135 14.03 -9.75 1.25
CA GLU A 135 13.83 -8.50 1.99
C GLU A 135 14.23 -7.28 1.15
N CYS A 136 13.36 -6.28 1.14
CA CYS A 136 13.61 -4.97 0.56
C CYS A 136 13.76 -3.91 1.65
N ALA A 137 14.51 -2.84 1.37
CA ALA A 137 14.62 -1.70 2.28
C ALA A 137 13.27 -0.97 2.41
N TYR A 138 12.57 -0.84 1.29
CA TYR A 138 11.24 -0.22 1.22
C TYR A 138 10.34 -0.97 0.26
N TYR A 139 9.03 -0.97 0.60
CA TYR A 139 7.93 -1.54 -0.16
C TYR A 139 6.97 -0.41 -0.51
N TRP A 140 6.83 -0.11 -1.79
CA TRP A 140 5.86 0.84 -2.30
C TRP A 140 4.61 0.10 -2.75
N ASN A 141 3.45 0.61 -2.39
CA ASN A 141 2.18 0.16 -2.94
C ASN A 141 1.67 1.19 -3.94
N VAL A 142 1.29 0.73 -5.11
CA VAL A 142 0.60 1.52 -6.12
C VAL A 142 -0.65 0.75 -6.52
N GLU A 143 -1.84 1.24 -6.18
CA GLU A 143 -3.09 0.61 -6.63
C GLU A 143 -3.26 0.79 -8.13
N TYR A 144 -3.96 -0.15 -8.75
CA TYR A 144 -4.16 -0.21 -10.20
C TYR A 144 -4.76 1.05 -10.82
N ASP A 145 -5.48 1.84 -10.04
CA ASP A 145 -6.09 3.11 -10.44
C ASP A 145 -5.32 4.34 -9.91
N CYS A 146 -4.07 4.13 -9.49
CA CYS A 146 -3.08 5.18 -9.23
C CYS A 146 -2.07 5.25 -10.37
N TRP A 147 -1.76 6.46 -10.80
CA TRP A 147 -0.76 6.67 -11.86
C TRP A 147 0.10 7.90 -11.62
N PRO A 148 1.38 7.86 -12.07
CA PRO A 148 2.24 9.02 -12.04
C PRO A 148 1.81 10.03 -13.11
N VAL A 149 1.92 11.32 -12.76
CA VAL A 149 1.80 12.42 -13.70
C VAL A 149 3.10 13.19 -13.67
N GLY A 150 3.82 13.17 -14.78
CA GLY A 150 5.18 13.68 -14.88
C GLY A 150 6.24 12.58 -14.77
N ASN A 151 7.48 12.92 -14.43
CA ASN A 151 8.58 11.97 -14.41
C ASN A 151 8.63 11.17 -13.10
N PHE A 152 8.31 9.88 -13.17
CA PHE A 152 8.28 9.00 -12.00
C PHE A 152 9.67 8.74 -11.41
N SER A 153 10.74 8.74 -12.21
CA SER A 153 12.12 8.63 -11.72
C SER A 153 12.48 9.80 -10.80
N GLU A 154 12.11 11.03 -11.17
CA GLU A 154 12.32 12.22 -10.32
C GLU A 154 11.45 12.15 -9.05
N TYR A 155 10.25 11.56 -9.13
CA TYR A 155 9.42 11.33 -7.96
C TYR A 155 10.12 10.40 -6.96
N LEU A 156 10.62 9.24 -7.41
CA LEU A 156 11.35 8.30 -6.55
C LEU A 156 12.57 8.95 -5.89
N ARG A 157 13.30 9.78 -6.64
CA ARG A 157 14.47 10.52 -6.14
C ARG A 157 14.15 11.44 -4.97
N CYS A 158 12.95 12.02 -4.92
CA CYS A 158 12.55 12.88 -3.81
C CYS A 158 12.60 12.16 -2.45
N PHE A 159 12.53 10.83 -2.47
CA PHE A 159 12.49 10.00 -1.27
C PHE A 159 13.78 9.26 -0.94
N ASP A 160 14.86 9.48 -1.69
CA ASP A 160 16.15 8.84 -1.48
C ASP A 160 16.71 9.04 -0.06
N ASN A 161 16.46 10.20 0.53
CA ASN A 161 16.93 10.56 1.87
C ASN A 161 15.83 10.50 2.94
N LYS A 162 14.69 9.89 2.63
CA LYS A 162 13.55 9.82 3.55
C LYS A 162 13.52 8.46 4.23
N THR A 163 13.62 8.49 5.56
CA THR A 163 13.80 7.28 6.38
C THR A 163 12.54 6.89 7.15
N GLU A 164 11.44 7.59 6.95
CA GLU A 164 10.17 7.30 7.61
C GLU A 164 9.72 5.87 7.33
N ASP A 165 9.17 5.25 8.37
CA ASP A 165 8.69 3.88 8.35
C ASP A 165 7.39 3.74 7.55
N LEU A 166 6.51 4.75 7.60
CA LEU A 166 5.33 4.89 6.74
C LEU A 166 5.33 6.26 6.07
N LEU A 167 5.28 6.28 4.74
CA LEU A 167 4.90 7.46 3.96
C LEU A 167 3.58 7.18 3.26
N THR A 168 2.62 8.09 3.40
CA THR A 168 1.28 7.94 2.84
C THR A 168 0.63 9.31 2.62
N SER A 169 -0.58 9.33 2.08
CA SER A 169 -1.36 10.56 1.91
C SER A 169 -2.32 10.77 3.08
N ARG A 170 -2.61 12.03 3.39
CA ARG A 170 -3.61 12.43 4.40
C ARG A 170 -3.43 11.77 5.77
N TYR A 171 -2.18 11.47 6.13
CA TYR A 171 -1.87 10.93 7.45
C TYR A 171 -2.15 11.98 8.52
N GLN A 172 -3.01 11.65 9.48
CA GLN A 172 -3.34 12.52 10.61
C GLN A 172 -3.86 11.74 11.81
N ARG A 173 -3.80 12.36 12.99
CA ARG A 173 -4.40 11.86 14.23
C ARG A 173 -5.90 12.15 14.24
N LYS A 174 -6.71 11.25 14.83
CA LYS A 174 -8.15 11.44 15.06
C LYS A 174 -8.41 12.71 15.91
N GLY A 175 -9.48 13.42 15.58
CA GLY A 175 -9.90 14.62 16.32
C GLY A 175 -9.17 15.91 15.93
N LEU A 176 -8.25 15.89 14.95
CA LEU A 176 -7.68 17.11 14.42
C LEU A 176 -8.63 17.79 13.43
N PRO A 177 -8.55 19.13 13.28
CA PRO A 177 -9.35 19.85 12.29
C PRO A 177 -9.13 19.29 10.88
N GLY A 178 -10.22 19.10 10.15
CA GLY A 178 -10.18 18.48 8.81
C GLY A 178 -10.16 16.95 8.83
N ASP A 179 -10.41 16.35 9.99
CA ASP A 179 -10.62 14.91 10.11
C ASP A 179 -11.82 14.48 9.26
N TRP A 180 -11.54 13.63 8.29
CA TRP A 180 -12.54 13.14 7.33
C TRP A 180 -12.61 11.61 7.29
N HIS A 181 -11.74 10.93 8.06
CA HIS A 181 -11.63 9.48 8.04
C HIS A 181 -12.70 8.81 8.91
N PRO A 182 -13.74 8.22 8.31
CA PRO A 182 -14.69 7.39 9.04
C PRO A 182 -14.05 6.07 9.53
N TRP A 183 -12.82 5.79 9.11
CA TRP A 183 -12.12 4.53 9.32
C TRP A 183 -11.45 4.40 10.68
N TYR A 184 -11.28 5.52 11.40
CA TYR A 184 -10.70 5.49 12.75
C TYR A 184 -11.49 4.60 13.73
N ASP A 185 -12.77 4.39 13.47
CA ASP A 185 -13.64 3.62 14.35
C ASP A 185 -13.67 2.12 14.00
N ILE A 186 -13.06 1.74 12.86
CA ILE A 186 -12.96 0.35 12.42
C ILE A 186 -11.62 -0.26 12.83
N ILE A 187 -11.25 -0.09 14.09
CA ILE A 187 -10.01 -0.60 14.68
C ILE A 187 -10.32 -1.15 16.07
N ALA A 188 -9.87 -2.37 16.35
CA ALA A 188 -9.98 -2.95 17.68
C ALA A 188 -8.71 -2.71 18.50
N GLY A 189 -8.87 -2.57 19.83
CA GLY A 189 -7.77 -2.56 20.78
C GLY A 189 -6.99 -1.25 20.92
N PHE A 190 -7.51 -0.14 20.38
CA PHE A 190 -6.88 1.17 20.53
C PHE A 190 -7.90 2.22 20.98
N GLU A 191 -7.53 3.03 21.97
CA GLU A 191 -8.35 4.14 22.42
C GLU A 191 -8.51 5.20 21.34
N PRO A 192 -9.70 5.82 21.22
CA PRO A 192 -10.01 6.78 20.13
C PRO A 192 -8.98 7.90 19.96
N GLU A 193 -8.46 8.45 21.06
CA GLU A 193 -7.49 9.55 21.07
C GLU A 193 -6.10 9.14 20.58
N HIS A 194 -5.81 7.84 20.51
CA HIS A 194 -4.54 7.31 20.02
C HIS A 194 -4.62 6.77 18.59
N ARG A 195 -5.76 7.00 17.90
CA ARG A 195 -5.97 6.52 16.54
C ARG A 195 -5.46 7.51 15.52
N TYR A 196 -4.96 6.96 14.43
CA TYR A 196 -4.50 7.67 13.25
C TYR A 196 -5.20 7.13 12.03
N GLY A 197 -5.32 7.96 11.00
CA GLY A 197 -5.83 7.56 9.71
C GLY A 197 -4.93 8.05 8.58
N CYS A 198 -5.06 7.43 7.44
CA CYS A 198 -4.36 7.83 6.23
C CYS A 198 -5.15 7.38 4.99
N TYR A 199 -4.70 7.81 3.81
CA TYR A 199 -5.26 7.39 2.54
C TYR A 199 -4.27 6.43 1.86
N PHE A 200 -4.70 5.21 1.54
CA PHE A 200 -3.85 4.05 1.33
C PHE A 200 -3.70 3.52 -0.12
N PRO A 201 -4.25 4.14 -1.17
CA PRO A 201 -4.04 3.68 -2.55
C PRO A 201 -2.58 3.79 -3.00
N PHE A 202 -1.83 4.72 -2.40
CA PHE A 202 -0.41 4.92 -2.65
C PHE A 202 0.33 5.17 -1.34
N PHE A 203 1.28 4.30 -1.00
CA PHE A 203 2.07 4.42 0.22
C PHE A 203 3.42 3.70 0.11
N ARG A 204 4.33 4.00 1.05
CA ARG A 204 5.61 3.32 1.21
C ARG A 204 5.77 2.84 2.64
N LEU A 205 6.16 1.58 2.82
CA LEU A 205 6.57 0.99 4.10
C LEU A 205 8.06 0.69 4.12
N SER A 206 8.74 0.95 5.24
CA SER A 206 10.08 0.43 5.48
C SER A 206 10.06 -1.07 5.79
N ASN A 207 11.17 -1.75 5.63
CA ASN A 207 11.32 -3.15 6.07
C ASN A 207 10.94 -3.33 7.55
N LYS A 208 11.36 -2.38 8.39
CA LYS A 208 11.01 -2.37 9.81
C LYS A 208 9.49 -2.29 10.02
N ALA A 209 8.80 -1.44 9.27
CA ALA A 209 7.34 -1.32 9.36
C ALA A 209 6.64 -2.62 8.94
N VAL A 210 7.06 -3.24 7.82
CA VAL A 210 6.49 -4.50 7.35
C VAL A 210 6.70 -5.62 8.38
N LYS A 211 7.91 -5.76 8.92
CA LYS A 211 8.20 -6.72 10.02
C LYS A 211 7.31 -6.50 11.24
N THR A 212 7.12 -5.23 11.63
CA THR A 212 6.28 -4.86 12.77
C THR A 212 4.81 -5.22 12.50
N LEU A 213 4.30 -4.94 11.29
CA LEU A 213 2.94 -5.32 10.91
C LEU A 213 2.73 -6.83 10.90
N VAL A 214 3.67 -7.61 10.33
CA VAL A 214 3.60 -9.08 10.35
C VAL A 214 3.46 -9.60 11.77
N ARG A 215 4.30 -9.13 12.70
CA ARG A 215 4.19 -9.50 14.14
C ARG A 215 2.86 -9.08 14.73
N GLY A 216 2.41 -7.86 14.46
CA GLY A 216 1.13 -7.37 14.96
C GLY A 216 -0.04 -8.26 14.54
N TYR A 217 -0.08 -8.64 13.28
CA TYR A 217 -1.15 -9.49 12.75
C TYR A 217 -1.06 -10.94 13.22
N LEU A 218 0.15 -11.52 13.26
CA LEU A 218 0.32 -12.95 13.60
C LEU A 218 0.37 -13.21 15.09
N ASP A 219 1.09 -12.39 15.85
CA ASP A 219 1.37 -12.64 17.26
C ASP A 219 0.41 -11.88 18.18
N GLU A 220 0.14 -10.60 17.89
CA GLU A 220 -0.69 -9.73 18.72
C GLU A 220 -2.16 -9.72 18.26
N ARG A 221 -2.47 -10.34 17.13
CA ARG A 221 -3.82 -10.49 16.57
C ARG A 221 -4.55 -9.15 16.38
N VAL A 222 -3.81 -8.09 16.00
CA VAL A 222 -4.40 -6.79 15.71
C VAL A 222 -5.32 -6.88 14.50
N VAL A 223 -6.47 -6.22 14.58
CA VAL A 223 -7.47 -6.22 13.51
C VAL A 223 -8.07 -4.83 13.32
N GLY A 224 -8.31 -4.47 12.05
CA GLY A 224 -8.87 -3.17 11.71
C GLY A 224 -8.86 -2.91 10.21
N TYR A 225 -9.52 -1.83 9.82
CA TYR A 225 -9.44 -1.35 8.45
C TYR A 225 -8.05 -0.75 8.18
N CYS A 226 -7.42 -1.12 7.08
CA CYS A 226 -6.01 -0.80 6.81
C CYS A 226 -5.66 0.69 6.93
N GLU A 227 -6.51 1.59 6.44
CA GLU A 227 -6.30 3.04 6.50
C GLU A 227 -6.31 3.63 7.92
N GLY A 228 -6.90 2.91 8.86
CA GLY A 228 -6.88 3.25 10.27
C GLY A 228 -5.86 2.42 11.05
N LEU A 229 -5.89 1.09 10.88
CA LEU A 229 -5.07 0.18 11.68
C LEU A 229 -3.57 0.38 11.45
N VAL A 230 -3.11 0.38 10.19
CA VAL A 230 -1.69 0.48 9.87
C VAL A 230 -1.03 1.72 10.49
N PRO A 231 -1.52 2.96 10.24
CA PRO A 231 -0.91 4.14 10.84
C PRO A 231 -1.04 4.17 12.36
N THR A 232 -2.14 3.68 12.93
CA THR A 232 -2.34 3.61 14.39
C THR A 232 -1.34 2.65 15.03
N TYR A 233 -1.27 1.42 14.53
CA TYR A 233 -0.39 0.40 15.06
C TYR A 233 1.09 0.76 14.95
N LEU A 234 1.51 1.28 13.80
CA LEU A 234 2.90 1.72 13.62
C LEU A 234 3.28 2.86 14.56
N ASN A 235 2.39 3.85 14.77
CA ASN A 235 2.62 4.90 15.78
C ASN A 235 2.71 4.33 17.19
N HIS A 236 1.80 3.42 17.57
CA HIS A 236 1.82 2.77 18.87
C HIS A 236 3.13 2.02 19.12
N LYS A 237 3.74 1.45 18.09
CA LYS A 237 5.06 0.81 18.14
C LYS A 237 6.24 1.78 18.03
N GLY A 238 6.00 3.10 18.05
CA GLY A 238 7.04 4.13 17.98
C GLY A 238 7.72 4.25 16.61
N LEU A 239 7.06 3.83 15.53
CA LEU A 239 7.57 3.98 14.17
C LEU A 239 7.21 5.36 13.61
N SER A 240 8.09 5.87 12.74
CA SER A 240 7.92 7.20 12.13
C SER A 240 6.94 7.15 10.95
N CYS A 241 5.91 8.00 11.00
CA CYS A 241 4.90 8.11 9.96
C CYS A 241 4.79 9.54 9.46
N ALA A 242 4.63 9.75 8.15
CA ALA A 242 4.49 11.10 7.59
C ALA A 242 3.65 11.13 6.31
N ASN A 243 3.18 12.32 5.97
CA ASN A 243 2.55 12.60 4.68
C ASN A 243 3.60 12.79 3.58
N PHE A 244 3.34 12.25 2.41
CA PHE A 244 4.10 12.58 1.20
C PHE A 244 4.15 14.09 0.96
N SER A 245 3.05 14.80 1.19
CA SER A 245 2.95 16.25 0.99
C SER A 245 3.98 17.06 1.77
N ARG A 246 4.51 16.52 2.89
CA ARG A 246 5.59 17.14 3.66
C ARG A 246 6.86 17.34 2.83
N TYR A 247 7.12 16.41 1.90
CA TYR A 247 8.34 16.41 1.10
C TYR A 247 8.10 16.86 -0.33
N TYR A 248 6.90 16.64 -0.80
CA TYR A 248 6.47 16.83 -2.16
C TYR A 248 6.26 18.30 -2.57
N LYS A 249 5.88 19.19 -1.65
CA LYS A 249 5.65 20.62 -1.96
C LYS A 249 6.85 21.30 -2.64
N GLN A 250 8.07 20.80 -2.39
CA GLN A 250 9.30 21.31 -3.01
C GLN A 250 9.50 20.81 -4.45
N TYR A 251 8.84 19.71 -4.84
CA TYR A 251 9.06 18.99 -6.09
C TYR A 251 7.81 18.89 -6.99
N SER A 252 6.67 19.36 -6.51
CA SER A 252 5.32 19.17 -7.09
C SER A 252 5.13 19.66 -8.53
N LYS A 253 6.07 20.43 -9.08
CA LYS A 253 6.01 20.89 -10.48
C LYS A 253 6.43 19.82 -11.50
N ARG A 254 7.09 18.71 -11.08
CA ARG A 254 7.71 17.75 -11.98
C ARG A 254 7.02 16.40 -12.05
N CYS A 255 6.45 15.92 -10.95
CA CYS A 255 5.69 14.68 -10.90
C CYS A 255 4.72 14.67 -9.72
N THR A 256 3.60 13.98 -9.85
CA THR A 256 2.62 13.70 -8.79
C THR A 256 1.99 12.35 -9.03
N MET A 257 1.43 11.75 -7.97
CA MET A 257 0.58 10.58 -8.10
C MET A 257 -0.88 10.99 -8.08
N ARG A 258 -1.69 10.41 -8.94
CA ARG A 258 -3.14 10.60 -8.99
C ARG A 258 -3.85 9.28 -8.75
N HIS A 259 -5.03 9.36 -8.18
CA HIS A 259 -5.91 8.23 -7.93
C HIS A 259 -7.32 8.54 -8.42
N ASN A 260 -7.98 7.56 -9.03
CA ASN A 260 -9.36 7.68 -9.47
C ASN A 260 -10.32 7.26 -8.34
N HIS A 261 -10.62 8.19 -7.44
CA HIS A 261 -11.52 7.93 -6.33
C HIS A 261 -12.98 8.14 -6.76
N HIS A 262 -13.73 7.03 -6.95
CA HIS A 262 -15.13 7.05 -7.37
C HIS A 262 -15.43 7.92 -8.62
N GLY A 263 -14.49 7.97 -9.56
CA GLY A 263 -14.63 8.78 -10.78
C GLY A 263 -14.06 10.20 -10.66
N ASN A 264 -13.57 10.59 -9.49
CA ASN A 264 -12.88 11.86 -9.28
C ASN A 264 -11.38 11.65 -9.19
N ILE A 265 -10.62 12.52 -9.86
CA ILE A 265 -9.15 12.46 -9.80
C ILE A 265 -8.68 13.15 -8.53
N VAL A 266 -7.94 12.43 -7.69
CA VAL A 266 -7.39 12.92 -6.42
C VAL A 266 -5.87 12.84 -6.45
N HIS A 267 -5.19 13.88 -5.98
CA HIS A 267 -3.76 13.84 -5.77
C HIS A 267 -3.44 13.04 -4.50
N VAL A 268 -2.58 12.03 -4.59
CA VAL A 268 -2.29 11.09 -3.51
C VAL A 268 -0.81 11.06 -3.10
N GLY A 269 0.00 11.91 -3.72
CA GLY A 269 1.43 11.96 -3.40
C GLY A 269 2.06 13.29 -3.69
#